data_eca8e97cda6580e9b806c07a9cf9ed06
#
_entry.id   eca8e97cda6580e9b806c07a9cf9ed06
#
_cell.length_a   1.000
_cell.length_b   1.000
_cell.length_c   1.000
_cell.angle_alpha   90.00
_cell.angle_beta   90.00
_cell.angle_gamma   90.00
#
_symmetry.space_group_name_H-M   'P 1'
#
loop_
_entity.id
_entity.type
_entity.pdbx_description
1 polymer ?
#
loop_
_entity_poly.entity_id
_entity_poly.type
_entity_poly.pdbx_seq_one_letter_code
_entity_poly.pdbx_strand_id
1 'polypeptide(L)'
;MTRISWKENRVLSIETRKGVYVVGQMLKQPYIRFYNMFTTESSPNNVNTIKLTVLFTAAITRQFLRYSQVYVLKDATPDIREIDSDIWINQFSGSRKVIAYQGSGEEIGCMILGNKPGGLLVKKNLWWIPTTEQPIRLHPSGVFDEIICSDIPLTANDIIDKYELTGLCVFPYTNERLYLCSLYNKSVDPYKDLTFNRNLPDNYRLAVEIISGGFNDKKRNEILSTYFTDSQI
;
A
#
# COMPACT_ATOMS: atom_id res chain seq x y z
N MET A 1 -11.44 12.48 -16.39
CA MET A 1 -10.58 12.59 -15.17
C MET A 1 -9.44 13.54 -15.43
N THR A 2 -9.19 14.50 -14.54
CA THR A 2 -8.04 15.41 -14.66
C THR A 2 -6.78 14.67 -14.24
N ARG A 3 -5.79 14.60 -15.13
CA ARG A 3 -4.50 13.96 -14.83
C ARG A 3 -3.76 14.74 -13.75
N ILE A 4 -3.57 14.14 -12.57
CA ILE A 4 -2.79 14.73 -11.49
C ILE A 4 -1.31 14.54 -11.79
N SER A 5 -0.58 15.66 -11.96
CA SER A 5 0.87 15.65 -12.07
C SER A 5 1.50 15.47 -10.69
N TRP A 6 2.60 14.73 -10.61
CA TRP A 6 3.37 14.62 -9.38
C TRP A 6 3.97 15.97 -8.99
N LYS A 7 3.76 16.36 -7.75
CA LYS A 7 4.40 17.53 -7.15
C LYS A 7 4.67 17.22 -5.68
N GLU A 8 5.91 17.26 -5.29
CA GLU A 8 6.33 17.06 -3.90
C GLU A 8 5.60 17.99 -2.96
N ASN A 9 5.25 17.50 -1.79
CA ASN A 9 4.45 18.19 -0.75
C ASN A 9 2.99 18.49 -1.14
N ARG A 10 2.51 17.99 -2.29
CA ARG A 10 1.09 18.14 -2.63
C ARG A 10 0.25 17.23 -1.74
N VAL A 11 -0.73 17.83 -1.07
CA VAL A 11 -1.70 17.10 -0.24
C VAL A 11 -2.92 16.72 -1.08
N LEU A 12 -3.37 15.50 -0.92
CA LEU A 12 -4.42 14.87 -1.68
C LEU A 12 -5.52 14.34 -0.77
N SER A 13 -6.74 14.37 -1.25
CA SER A 13 -7.84 13.54 -0.76
C SER A 13 -8.08 12.45 -1.78
N ILE A 14 -8.05 11.18 -1.37
CA ILE A 14 -8.08 10.01 -2.24
C ILE A 14 -9.25 9.14 -1.84
N GLU A 15 -10.16 8.86 -2.78
CA GLU A 15 -11.26 7.95 -2.53
C GLU A 15 -10.74 6.53 -2.39
N THR A 16 -11.14 5.87 -1.31
CA THR A 16 -10.81 4.46 -1.01
C THR A 16 -11.86 3.52 -1.59
N ARG A 17 -13.04 3.51 -0.99
CA ARG A 17 -14.29 3.02 -1.55
C ARG A 17 -15.27 4.19 -1.69
N LYS A 18 -16.41 3.99 -2.39
CA LYS A 18 -17.44 5.02 -2.63
C LYS A 18 -17.75 5.79 -1.33
N GLY A 19 -17.47 7.09 -1.37
CA GLY A 19 -17.80 8.02 -0.29
C GLY A 19 -16.87 7.97 0.91
N VAL A 20 -15.78 7.22 0.89
CA VAL A 20 -14.75 7.22 1.95
C VAL A 20 -13.43 7.71 1.37
N TYR A 21 -12.95 8.82 1.90
CA TYR A 21 -11.72 9.48 1.46
C TYR A 21 -10.66 9.44 2.54
N VAL A 22 -9.40 9.35 2.12
CA VAL A 22 -8.21 9.39 2.98
C VAL A 22 -7.30 10.54 2.56
N VAL A 23 -6.64 11.16 3.52
CA VAL A 23 -5.62 12.18 3.25
C VAL A 23 -4.30 11.50 2.95
N GLY A 24 -3.67 11.91 1.84
CA GLY A 24 -2.34 11.50 1.45
C GLY A 24 -1.49 12.70 1.04
N GLN A 25 -0.17 12.60 1.14
CA GLN A 25 0.77 13.62 0.71
C GLN A 25 1.81 13.02 -0.21
N MET A 26 1.97 13.60 -1.39
CA MET A 26 3.06 13.26 -2.30
C MET A 26 4.40 13.65 -1.68
N LEU A 27 5.30 12.70 -1.56
CA LEU A 27 6.69 12.93 -1.22
C LEU A 27 7.52 12.94 -2.51
N LYS A 28 8.83 12.68 -2.41
CA LYS A 28 9.64 12.41 -3.59
C LYS A 28 9.09 11.17 -4.32
N GLN A 29 8.90 11.31 -5.64
CA GLN A 29 8.33 10.24 -6.46
C GLN A 29 9.13 8.93 -6.31
N PRO A 30 8.48 7.77 -6.14
CA PRO A 30 7.05 7.50 -6.29
C PRO A 30 6.28 7.39 -4.93
N TYR A 31 6.73 8.00 -3.87
CA TYR A 31 6.21 7.80 -2.52
C TYR A 31 5.05 8.70 -2.16
N ILE A 32 4.00 8.12 -1.54
CA ILE A 32 2.92 8.85 -0.86
C ILE A 32 2.92 8.44 0.61
N ARG A 33 2.83 9.44 1.50
CA ARG A 33 2.53 9.26 2.91
C ARG A 33 1.03 9.36 3.10
N PHE A 34 0.42 8.34 3.69
CA PHE A 34 -1.00 8.31 4.03
C PHE A 34 -1.18 8.60 5.51
N TYR A 35 -2.24 9.33 5.83
CA TYR A 35 -2.52 9.78 7.20
C TYR A 35 -3.79 9.11 7.72
N ASN A 36 -3.86 8.91 9.05
CA ASN A 36 -5.05 8.41 9.73
C ASN A 36 -6.12 9.51 9.85
N MET A 37 -6.54 10.01 8.70
CA MET A 37 -7.63 10.96 8.55
C MET A 37 -8.55 10.48 7.43
N PHE A 38 -9.71 9.99 7.82
CA PHE A 38 -10.76 9.51 6.92
C PHE A 38 -11.96 10.43 7.02
N THR A 39 -12.62 10.68 5.90
CA THR A 39 -13.77 11.57 5.78
C THR A 39 -14.72 11.10 4.69
N THR A 40 -15.95 11.57 4.72
CA THR A 40 -16.94 11.43 3.64
C THR A 40 -16.93 12.61 2.67
N GLU A 41 -16.17 13.65 2.97
CA GLU A 41 -16.00 14.81 2.10
C GLU A 41 -14.84 14.58 1.12
N SER A 42 -15.09 14.76 -0.16
CA SER A 42 -14.07 14.62 -1.21
C SER A 42 -12.97 15.69 -1.14
N SER A 43 -13.26 16.84 -0.55
CA SER A 43 -12.33 17.96 -0.43
C SER A 43 -12.46 18.64 0.93
N PRO A 44 -11.98 18.01 2.02
CA PRO A 44 -12.02 18.62 3.35
C PRO A 44 -11.14 19.88 3.40
N ASN A 45 -11.63 20.89 4.13
CA ASN A 45 -10.94 22.18 4.28
C ASN A 45 -9.92 22.16 5.45
N ASN A 46 -8.95 23.05 5.40
CA ASN A 46 -8.02 23.33 6.51
C ASN A 46 -7.25 22.10 7.03
N VAL A 47 -6.93 21.15 6.15
CA VAL A 47 -6.16 19.95 6.52
C VAL A 47 -4.72 20.34 6.88
N ASN A 48 -4.30 20.01 8.09
CA ASN A 48 -2.91 20.22 8.55
C ASN A 48 -2.25 18.86 8.80
N THR A 49 -1.47 18.39 7.81
CA THR A 49 -0.88 17.07 7.86
C THR A 49 0.21 16.91 8.93
N ILE A 50 0.80 18.02 9.41
CA ILE A 50 1.78 17.99 10.53
C ILE A 50 1.17 17.43 11.81
N LYS A 51 -0.14 17.66 12.01
CA LYS A 51 -0.88 17.23 13.21
C LYS A 51 -1.49 15.84 13.07
N LEU A 52 -1.41 15.23 11.90
CA LEU A 52 -2.02 13.92 11.64
C LEU A 52 -1.06 12.78 11.96
N THR A 53 -1.60 11.69 12.47
CA THR A 53 -0.85 10.44 12.62
C THR A 53 -0.64 9.81 11.25
N VAL A 54 0.59 9.42 10.97
CA VAL A 54 0.93 8.69 9.75
C VAL A 54 0.40 7.26 9.87
N LEU A 55 -0.30 6.79 8.84
CA LEU A 55 -0.68 5.37 8.70
C LEU A 55 0.51 4.56 8.19
N PHE A 56 0.98 4.94 7.02
CA PHE A 56 2.15 4.34 6.36
C PHE A 56 2.62 5.23 5.20
N THR A 57 3.84 4.98 4.76
CA THR A 57 4.40 5.54 3.52
C THR A 57 4.62 4.39 2.53
N ALA A 58 4.20 4.57 1.28
CA ALA A 58 4.33 3.52 0.27
C ALA A 58 4.72 4.08 -1.10
N ALA A 59 5.48 3.29 -1.85
CA ALA A 59 5.70 3.54 -3.26
C ALA A 59 4.46 3.14 -4.05
N ILE A 60 3.92 4.03 -4.87
CA ILE A 60 2.71 3.78 -5.64
C ILE A 60 2.98 3.74 -7.14
N THR A 61 2.16 2.98 -7.86
CA THR A 61 2.19 2.97 -9.32
C THR A 61 1.45 4.18 -9.91
N ARG A 62 1.79 4.53 -11.16
CA ARG A 62 1.02 5.56 -11.90
C ARG A 62 -0.44 5.18 -12.08
N GLN A 63 -0.75 3.89 -12.15
CA GLN A 63 -2.12 3.37 -12.28
C GLN A 63 -2.97 3.70 -11.05
N PHE A 64 -2.38 3.67 -9.84
CA PHE A 64 -3.10 4.06 -8.64
C PHE A 64 -3.68 5.47 -8.77
N LEU A 65 -2.87 6.48 -9.09
CA LEU A 65 -3.34 7.86 -9.28
C LEU A 65 -4.25 8.05 -10.49
N ARG A 66 -4.11 7.19 -11.52
CA ARG A 66 -4.93 7.29 -12.73
C ARG A 66 -6.34 6.77 -12.53
N TYR A 67 -6.50 5.69 -11.75
CA TYR A 67 -7.78 5.02 -11.59
C TYR A 67 -8.49 5.38 -10.27
N SER A 68 -7.77 5.89 -9.27
CA SER A 68 -8.40 6.42 -8.06
C SER A 68 -9.01 7.80 -8.32
N GLN A 69 -10.12 8.10 -7.63
CA GLN A 69 -10.63 9.47 -7.56
C GLN A 69 -9.76 10.26 -6.58
N VAL A 70 -9.08 11.28 -7.10
CA VAL A 70 -8.10 12.05 -6.33
C VAL A 70 -8.38 13.54 -6.48
N TYR A 71 -8.44 14.23 -5.35
CA TYR A 71 -8.63 15.68 -5.27
C TYR A 71 -7.41 16.35 -4.64
N VAL A 72 -6.99 17.47 -5.19
CA VAL A 72 -5.88 18.26 -4.63
C VAL A 72 -6.43 19.22 -3.57
N LEU A 73 -5.93 19.12 -2.35
CA LEU A 73 -6.29 20.00 -1.24
C LEU A 73 -5.38 21.24 -1.28
N LYS A 74 -5.89 22.33 -1.87
CA LYS A 74 -5.08 23.55 -2.12
C LYS A 74 -4.71 24.30 -0.84
N ASP A 75 -5.61 24.27 0.16
CA ASP A 75 -5.46 25.01 1.43
C ASP A 75 -4.88 24.13 2.55
N ALA A 76 -4.38 22.93 2.19
CA ALA A 76 -3.76 22.04 3.16
C ALA A 76 -2.33 22.45 3.48
N THR A 77 -1.95 22.33 4.76
CA THR A 77 -0.58 22.51 5.23
C THR A 77 0.16 21.18 5.13
N PRO A 78 1.19 21.05 4.26
CA PRO A 78 1.94 19.83 4.11
C PRO A 78 2.90 19.60 5.27
N ASP A 79 3.15 18.32 5.58
CA ASP A 79 4.20 17.90 6.50
C ASP A 79 5.54 17.76 5.74
N ILE A 80 6.47 18.66 6.01
CA ILE A 80 7.77 18.70 5.35
C ILE A 80 8.84 17.82 6.02
N ARG A 81 8.46 17.07 7.08
CA ARG A 81 9.40 16.13 7.71
C ARG A 81 9.83 15.07 6.70
N GLU A 82 11.05 14.60 6.83
CA GLU A 82 11.58 13.49 6.06
C GLU A 82 10.76 12.21 6.29
N ILE A 83 11.04 11.18 5.50
CA ILE A 83 10.39 9.87 5.65
C ILE A 83 10.67 9.31 7.04
N ASP A 84 9.62 8.73 7.63
CA ASP A 84 9.67 8.20 8.99
C ASP A 84 10.63 7.01 9.14
N SER A 85 10.92 6.28 8.06
CA SER A 85 11.85 5.16 8.07
C SER A 85 12.42 4.85 6.67
N ASP A 86 13.70 4.53 6.61
CA ASP A 86 14.37 3.92 5.46
C ASP A 86 14.44 2.39 5.57
N ILE A 87 13.83 1.82 6.61
CA ILE A 87 13.79 0.39 6.91
C ILE A 87 12.48 -0.20 6.39
N TRP A 88 12.59 -1.31 5.67
CA TRP A 88 11.49 -1.96 4.98
C TRP A 88 11.55 -3.47 5.13
N ILE A 89 10.43 -4.12 4.90
CA ILE A 89 10.37 -5.58 4.77
C ILE A 89 10.46 -5.94 3.30
N ASN A 90 11.50 -6.70 2.92
CA ASN A 90 11.65 -7.27 1.60
C ASN A 90 11.27 -8.75 1.64
N GLN A 91 10.34 -9.16 0.78
CA GLN A 91 9.93 -10.57 0.69
C GLN A 91 11.08 -11.42 0.15
N PHE A 92 11.12 -12.69 0.51
CA PHE A 92 12.08 -13.64 -0.08
C PHE A 92 11.89 -13.70 -1.60
N SER A 93 12.93 -14.10 -2.33
CA SER A 93 12.86 -14.29 -3.79
C SER A 93 11.91 -15.45 -4.15
N GLY A 94 11.41 -15.40 -5.38
CA GLY A 94 10.45 -16.37 -5.88
C GLY A 94 8.99 -16.06 -5.53
N SER A 95 8.13 -17.06 -5.63
CA SER A 95 6.71 -16.96 -5.32
C SER A 95 6.20 -18.28 -4.77
N ARG A 96 5.07 -18.22 -4.05
CA ARG A 96 4.37 -19.41 -3.53
C ARG A 96 2.86 -19.26 -3.63
N LYS A 97 2.17 -20.38 -3.70
CA LYS A 97 0.72 -20.43 -3.55
C LYS A 97 0.36 -20.45 -2.06
N VAL A 98 -0.57 -19.59 -1.67
CA VAL A 98 -1.18 -19.54 -0.33
C VAL A 98 -2.67 -19.76 -0.50
N ILE A 99 -3.29 -20.51 0.41
CA ILE A 99 -4.74 -20.67 0.46
C ILE A 99 -5.22 -19.83 1.64
N ALA A 100 -5.89 -18.72 1.35
CA ALA A 100 -6.56 -17.91 2.35
C ALA A 100 -7.89 -18.56 2.76
N TYR A 101 -8.30 -18.36 4.01
CA TYR A 101 -9.51 -18.92 4.60
C TYR A 101 -9.60 -20.45 4.49
N GLN A 102 -8.45 -21.14 4.65
CA GLN A 102 -8.35 -22.59 4.58
C GLN A 102 -9.31 -23.26 5.59
N GLY A 103 -10.03 -24.27 5.12
CA GLY A 103 -11.04 -25.00 5.92
C GLY A 103 -12.39 -24.30 6.00
N SER A 104 -12.55 -23.11 5.40
CA SER A 104 -13.85 -22.50 5.16
C SER A 104 -14.47 -23.01 3.86
N GLY A 105 -15.78 -22.93 3.69
CA GLY A 105 -16.44 -23.25 2.41
C GLY A 105 -16.07 -22.32 1.25
N GLU A 106 -15.21 -21.31 1.47
CA GLU A 106 -14.88 -20.24 0.52
C GLU A 106 -13.39 -19.93 0.52
N GLU A 107 -12.59 -20.96 0.27
CA GLU A 107 -11.14 -20.83 0.15
C GLU A 107 -10.72 -20.01 -1.07
N ILE A 108 -9.71 -19.14 -0.92
CA ILE A 108 -9.17 -18.32 -2.00
C ILE A 108 -7.68 -18.63 -2.18
N GLY A 109 -7.33 -19.14 -3.35
CA GLY A 109 -5.93 -19.39 -3.72
C GLY A 109 -5.26 -18.12 -4.22
N CYS A 110 -4.17 -17.70 -3.58
CA CYS A 110 -3.36 -16.53 -3.95
C CYS A 110 -1.95 -16.96 -4.35
N MET A 111 -1.42 -16.36 -5.42
CA MET A 111 0.01 -16.43 -5.73
C MET A 111 0.69 -15.18 -5.17
N ILE A 112 1.58 -15.32 -4.20
CA ILE A 112 2.26 -14.20 -3.57
C ILE A 112 3.78 -14.31 -3.72
N LEU A 113 4.46 -13.18 -3.58
CA LEU A 113 5.92 -13.14 -3.60
C LEU A 113 6.51 -13.83 -2.36
N GLY A 114 7.70 -14.39 -2.52
CA GLY A 114 8.40 -15.15 -1.50
C GLY A 114 8.18 -16.64 -1.61
N ASN A 115 9.27 -17.43 -1.73
CA ASN A 115 9.24 -18.89 -1.80
C ASN A 115 8.90 -19.56 -0.46
N LYS A 116 8.98 -18.82 0.65
CA LYS A 116 8.58 -19.22 2.01
C LYS A 116 7.89 -18.06 2.73
N PRO A 117 7.16 -18.31 3.83
CA PRO A 117 6.62 -17.25 4.69
C PRO A 117 7.72 -16.38 5.27
N GLY A 118 7.40 -15.08 5.49
CA GLY A 118 8.34 -14.14 6.11
C GLY A 118 9.04 -13.23 5.10
N GLY A 119 10.14 -12.64 5.53
CA GLY A 119 10.92 -11.69 4.73
C GLY A 119 12.18 -11.24 5.46
N LEU A 120 12.93 -10.39 4.79
CA LEU A 120 14.13 -9.74 5.30
C LEU A 120 13.79 -8.33 5.80
N LEU A 121 14.40 -7.90 6.89
CA LEU A 121 14.40 -6.49 7.26
C LEU A 121 15.60 -5.83 6.58
N VAL A 122 15.32 -4.83 5.75
CA VAL A 122 16.33 -4.20 4.89
C VAL A 122 16.34 -2.69 5.05
N LYS A 123 17.49 -2.09 4.89
CA LYS A 123 17.65 -0.64 4.72
C LYS A 123 17.63 -0.32 3.23
N LYS A 124 16.76 0.60 2.82
CA LYS A 124 16.61 1.03 1.44
C LYS A 124 16.66 2.54 1.37
N ASN A 125 17.69 3.08 0.73
CA ASN A 125 17.73 4.50 0.45
C ASN A 125 16.66 4.88 -0.58
N LEU A 126 15.55 5.41 -0.13
CA LEU A 126 14.41 5.78 -0.97
C LEU A 126 14.71 6.97 -1.89
N TRP A 127 15.72 7.76 -1.52
CA TRP A 127 16.09 8.98 -2.23
C TRP A 127 17.24 8.79 -3.21
N TRP A 128 17.79 7.57 -3.24
CA TRP A 128 18.88 7.28 -4.15
C TRP A 128 18.37 7.19 -5.59
N ILE A 129 18.92 8.04 -6.46
CA ILE A 129 18.66 8.01 -7.90
C ILE A 129 19.91 7.46 -8.55
N PRO A 130 19.82 6.39 -9.36
CA PRO A 130 20.98 5.88 -10.12
C PRO A 130 21.55 6.98 -11.00
N THR A 131 22.85 7.20 -10.88
CA THR A 131 23.63 8.02 -11.81
C THR A 131 24.62 7.14 -12.54
N THR A 132 25.27 7.66 -13.60
CA THR A 132 26.35 6.95 -14.29
C THR A 132 27.54 6.68 -13.38
N GLU A 133 27.75 7.53 -12.37
CA GLU A 133 28.85 7.39 -11.39
C GLU A 133 28.45 6.48 -10.22
N GLN A 134 27.18 6.35 -9.93
CA GLN A 134 26.65 5.50 -8.88
C GLN A 134 25.52 4.61 -9.46
N PRO A 135 25.87 3.51 -10.12
CA PRO A 135 24.88 2.58 -10.66
C PRO A 135 24.11 1.89 -9.55
N ILE A 136 22.92 1.36 -9.89
CA ILE A 136 22.06 0.61 -8.97
C ILE A 136 22.92 -0.46 -8.27
N ARG A 137 23.07 -0.34 -6.96
CA ARG A 137 23.64 -1.42 -6.14
C ARG A 137 22.57 -2.49 -6.01
N LEU A 138 22.71 -3.53 -6.81
CA LEU A 138 21.86 -4.71 -6.69
C LEU A 138 22.49 -5.63 -5.64
N HIS A 139 21.86 -5.73 -4.50
CA HIS A 139 22.15 -6.86 -3.61
C HIS A 139 21.67 -8.14 -4.30
N PRO A 140 22.37 -9.30 -4.18
CA PRO A 140 21.93 -10.57 -4.78
C PRO A 140 20.49 -10.96 -4.47
N SER A 141 19.93 -10.47 -3.37
CA SER A 141 18.56 -10.74 -2.91
C SER A 141 17.57 -9.61 -3.19
N GLY A 142 17.95 -8.52 -3.86
CA GLY A 142 17.04 -7.41 -4.16
C GLY A 142 17.70 -6.03 -4.27
N VAL A 143 16.87 -4.99 -4.43
CA VAL A 143 17.32 -3.59 -4.55
C VAL A 143 17.24 -2.94 -3.17
N PHE A 144 18.29 -3.06 -2.39
CA PHE A 144 18.43 -2.41 -1.09
C PHE A 144 19.92 -2.27 -0.72
N ASP A 145 20.21 -1.42 0.28
CA ASP A 145 21.58 -1.08 0.66
C ASP A 145 22.16 -2.08 1.67
N GLU A 146 21.34 -2.56 2.63
CA GLU A 146 21.80 -3.38 3.74
C GLU A 146 20.71 -4.35 4.19
N ILE A 147 21.10 -5.55 4.62
CA ILE A 147 20.22 -6.48 5.33
C ILE A 147 20.44 -6.30 6.85
N ILE A 148 19.39 -5.84 7.54
CA ILE A 148 19.40 -5.70 9.00
C ILE A 148 19.08 -7.04 9.66
N CYS A 149 18.11 -7.79 9.11
CA CYS A 149 17.75 -9.13 9.56
C CYS A 149 17.40 -10.01 8.34
N SER A 150 18.09 -11.14 8.21
CA SER A 150 17.96 -12.05 7.07
C SER A 150 16.71 -12.95 7.10
N ASP A 151 16.04 -13.07 8.24
CA ASP A 151 14.80 -13.84 8.39
C ASP A 151 14.01 -13.28 9.59
N ILE A 152 12.96 -12.52 9.31
CA ILE A 152 12.08 -11.97 10.35
C ILE A 152 11.25 -13.10 10.93
N PRO A 153 11.32 -13.37 12.26
CA PRO A 153 10.48 -14.39 12.87
C PRO A 153 8.99 -14.12 12.62
N LEU A 154 8.22 -15.15 12.27
CA LEU A 154 6.78 -15.01 12.00
C LEU A 154 5.99 -14.49 13.22
N THR A 155 6.55 -14.58 14.40
CA THR A 155 5.99 -14.11 15.68
C THR A 155 6.43 -12.69 16.07
N ALA A 156 7.34 -12.07 15.30
CA ALA A 156 7.86 -10.72 15.57
C ALA A 156 6.86 -9.63 15.12
N ASN A 157 5.67 -9.62 15.75
CA ASN A 157 4.57 -8.75 15.39
C ASN A 157 4.94 -7.26 15.46
N ASP A 158 5.77 -6.86 16.40
CA ASP A 158 6.30 -5.51 16.55
C ASP A 158 7.08 -5.03 15.31
N ILE A 159 7.90 -5.90 14.72
CA ILE A 159 8.63 -5.62 13.49
C ILE A 159 7.68 -5.64 12.28
N ILE A 160 6.85 -6.69 12.17
CA ILE A 160 5.93 -6.88 11.04
C ILE A 160 4.93 -5.73 10.93
N ASP A 161 4.38 -5.27 12.06
CA ASP A 161 3.39 -4.19 12.07
C ASP A 161 4.02 -2.81 11.85
N LYS A 162 5.26 -2.63 12.27
CA LYS A 162 5.98 -1.35 12.19
C LYS A 162 6.46 -1.01 10.78
N TYR A 163 6.96 -1.99 10.03
CA TYR A 163 7.62 -1.73 8.75
C TYR A 163 6.77 -2.16 7.55
N GLU A 164 6.85 -1.36 6.49
CA GLU A 164 6.12 -1.61 5.24
C GLU A 164 6.88 -2.54 4.30
N LEU A 165 6.14 -3.21 3.40
CA LEU A 165 6.74 -4.01 2.34
C LEU A 165 7.40 -3.09 1.28
N THR A 166 8.52 -3.55 0.70
CA THR A 166 9.23 -2.82 -0.38
C THR A 166 8.46 -2.77 -1.70
N GLY A 167 7.37 -3.51 -1.84
CA GLY A 167 6.58 -3.62 -3.06
C GLY A 167 5.89 -2.32 -3.47
N LEU A 168 5.49 -2.26 -4.76
CA LEU A 168 4.70 -1.17 -5.29
C LEU A 168 3.21 -1.36 -4.98
N CYS A 169 2.60 -0.33 -4.45
CA CYS A 169 1.15 -0.31 -4.21
C CYS A 169 0.39 -0.02 -5.52
N VAL A 170 -0.55 -0.90 -5.85
CA VAL A 170 -1.31 -0.88 -7.12
C VAL A 170 -2.81 -0.68 -6.87
N PHE A 171 -3.50 -0.10 -7.87
CA PHE A 171 -4.96 -0.08 -7.90
C PHE A 171 -5.51 -1.47 -8.32
N PRO A 172 -6.60 -1.98 -7.77
CA PRO A 172 -7.44 -1.40 -6.70
C PRO A 172 -7.02 -1.82 -5.28
N TYR A 173 -5.98 -2.66 -5.14
CA TYR A 173 -5.55 -3.17 -3.83
C TYR A 173 -5.25 -2.06 -2.82
N THR A 174 -4.56 -1.00 -3.26
CA THR A 174 -4.22 0.12 -2.36
C THR A 174 -5.46 0.84 -1.84
N ASN A 175 -6.49 1.03 -2.70
CA ASN A 175 -7.74 1.64 -2.28
C ASN A 175 -8.47 0.76 -1.25
N GLU A 176 -8.47 -0.56 -1.47
CA GLU A 176 -9.07 -1.50 -0.52
C GLU A 176 -8.32 -1.52 0.80
N ARG A 177 -6.97 -1.57 0.78
CA ARG A 177 -6.14 -1.48 1.98
C ARG A 177 -6.46 -0.21 2.78
N LEU A 178 -6.54 0.94 2.12
CA LEU A 178 -6.87 2.21 2.76
C LEU A 178 -8.27 2.21 3.36
N TYR A 179 -9.24 1.60 2.69
CA TYR A 179 -10.57 1.40 3.25
C TYR A 179 -10.55 0.53 4.52
N LEU A 180 -9.80 -0.58 4.50
CA LEU A 180 -9.62 -1.42 5.68
C LEU A 180 -8.92 -0.64 6.82
N CYS A 181 -7.94 0.20 6.51
CA CYS A 181 -7.34 1.09 7.51
C CYS A 181 -8.40 2.01 8.16
N SER A 182 -9.41 2.49 7.40
CA SER A 182 -10.50 3.29 7.96
C SER A 182 -11.38 2.49 8.93
N LEU A 183 -11.66 1.23 8.63
CA LEU A 183 -12.45 0.35 9.49
C LEU A 183 -11.74 0.03 10.81
N TYR A 184 -10.43 -0.15 10.76
CA TYR A 184 -9.62 -0.52 11.94
C TYR A 184 -9.01 0.68 12.66
N ASN A 185 -9.14 1.89 12.09
CA ASN A 185 -8.51 3.12 12.59
C ASN A 185 -6.99 2.96 12.84
N LYS A 186 -6.33 2.15 12.03
CA LYS A 186 -4.87 1.89 12.06
C LYS A 186 -4.39 1.35 10.73
N SER A 187 -3.06 1.34 10.53
CA SER A 187 -2.46 0.65 9.38
C SER A 187 -2.72 -0.85 9.45
N VAL A 188 -3.27 -1.40 8.36
CA VAL A 188 -3.42 -2.84 8.13
C VAL A 188 -2.94 -3.17 6.73
N ASP A 189 -2.50 -4.43 6.50
CA ASP A 189 -2.03 -4.86 5.19
C ASP A 189 -2.31 -6.36 4.98
N PRO A 190 -3.43 -6.71 4.33
CA PRO A 190 -3.78 -8.11 4.03
C PRO A 190 -2.70 -8.87 3.26
N TYR A 191 -1.96 -8.20 2.37
CA TYR A 191 -0.88 -8.83 1.61
C TYR A 191 0.30 -9.17 2.52
N LYS A 192 0.63 -8.31 3.48
CA LYS A 192 1.65 -8.56 4.51
C LYS A 192 1.23 -9.70 5.43
N ASP A 193 -0.05 -9.75 5.82
CA ASP A 193 -0.58 -10.84 6.64
C ASP A 193 -0.50 -12.20 5.91
N LEU A 194 -0.83 -12.26 4.61
CA LEU A 194 -0.59 -13.44 3.78
C LEU A 194 0.91 -13.80 3.70
N THR A 195 1.77 -12.80 3.56
CA THR A 195 3.24 -12.98 3.48
C THR A 195 3.78 -13.68 4.74
N PHE A 196 3.26 -13.32 5.91
CA PHE A 196 3.69 -13.86 7.21
C PHE A 196 2.80 -14.98 7.76
N ASN A 197 1.89 -15.54 6.96
CA ASN A 197 0.92 -16.57 7.37
C ASN A 197 0.11 -16.18 8.62
N ARG A 198 -0.28 -14.91 8.72
CA ARG A 198 -1.12 -14.40 9.82
C ARG A 198 -2.59 -14.68 9.53
N ASN A 199 -3.40 -14.71 10.59
CA ASN A 199 -4.84 -14.86 10.46
C ASN A 199 -5.45 -13.67 9.70
N LEU A 200 -6.40 -13.98 8.80
CA LEU A 200 -7.09 -13.01 7.98
C LEU A 200 -8.52 -12.83 8.51
N PRO A 201 -8.89 -11.63 8.99
CA PRO A 201 -10.28 -11.31 9.31
C PRO A 201 -11.21 -11.43 8.09
N ASP A 202 -12.48 -11.77 8.30
CA ASP A 202 -13.47 -11.94 7.21
C ASP A 202 -13.64 -10.70 6.33
N ASN A 203 -13.53 -9.51 6.90
CA ASN A 203 -13.63 -8.27 6.15
C ASN A 203 -12.42 -7.99 5.23
N TYR A 204 -11.33 -8.80 5.28
CA TYR A 204 -10.24 -8.77 4.31
C TYR A 204 -10.57 -9.53 3.01
N ARG A 205 -11.72 -10.20 2.93
CA ARG A 205 -12.08 -11.07 1.81
C ARG A 205 -11.90 -10.38 0.45
N LEU A 206 -12.44 -9.17 0.28
CA LEU A 206 -12.29 -8.42 -0.97
C LEU A 206 -10.83 -8.11 -1.30
N ALA A 207 -10.02 -7.74 -0.32
CA ALA A 207 -8.58 -7.51 -0.52
C ALA A 207 -7.87 -8.79 -0.98
N VAL A 208 -8.22 -9.94 -0.38
CA VAL A 208 -7.67 -11.25 -0.74
C VAL A 208 -8.12 -11.67 -2.15
N GLU A 209 -9.37 -11.43 -2.51
CA GLU A 209 -9.87 -11.64 -3.89
C GLU A 209 -9.08 -10.79 -4.90
N ILE A 210 -8.84 -9.52 -4.60
CA ILE A 210 -8.01 -8.63 -5.44
C ILE A 210 -6.59 -9.18 -5.58
N ILE A 211 -5.97 -9.63 -4.49
CA ILE A 211 -4.62 -10.23 -4.48
C ILE A 211 -4.57 -11.50 -5.32
N SER A 212 -5.61 -12.33 -5.27
CA SER A 212 -5.65 -13.59 -6.00
C SER A 212 -5.55 -13.40 -7.52
N GLY A 213 -6.08 -12.30 -8.05
CA GLY A 213 -6.06 -11.98 -9.48
C GLY A 213 -6.74 -13.01 -10.39
N GLY A 214 -7.21 -14.12 -9.82
CA GLY A 214 -7.73 -15.29 -10.54
C GLY A 214 -9.23 -15.22 -10.84
N PHE A 215 -9.77 -14.04 -11.16
CA PHE A 215 -11.20 -13.87 -11.43
C PHE A 215 -11.48 -13.64 -12.92
N ASN A 216 -12.64 -14.14 -13.36
CA ASN A 216 -13.16 -13.87 -14.69
C ASN A 216 -13.63 -12.41 -14.86
N ASP A 217 -13.97 -12.01 -16.07
CA ASP A 217 -14.40 -10.63 -16.39
C ASP A 217 -15.59 -10.17 -15.53
N LYS A 218 -16.54 -11.06 -15.23
CA LYS A 218 -17.69 -10.74 -14.38
C LYS A 218 -17.24 -10.33 -12.99
N LYS A 219 -16.42 -11.16 -12.34
CA LYS A 219 -15.90 -10.87 -10.99
C LYS A 219 -15.01 -9.63 -10.98
N ARG A 220 -14.21 -9.43 -12.03
CA ARG A 220 -13.42 -8.21 -12.21
C ARG A 220 -14.30 -6.97 -12.23
N ASN A 221 -15.40 -6.99 -12.98
CA ASN A 221 -16.33 -5.88 -13.06
C ASN A 221 -17.04 -5.64 -11.71
N GLU A 222 -17.41 -6.70 -10.99
CA GLU A 222 -17.96 -6.59 -9.64
C GLU A 222 -16.97 -5.89 -8.70
N ILE A 223 -15.70 -6.28 -8.71
CA ILE A 223 -14.65 -5.65 -7.91
C ILE A 223 -14.50 -4.17 -8.31
N LEU A 224 -14.39 -3.88 -9.60
CA LEU A 224 -14.22 -2.51 -10.07
C LEU A 224 -15.42 -1.62 -9.75
N SER A 225 -16.65 -2.15 -9.78
CA SER A 225 -17.86 -1.42 -9.39
C SER A 225 -17.87 -0.96 -7.92
N THR A 226 -17.04 -1.59 -7.08
CA THR A 226 -16.83 -1.17 -5.70
C THR A 226 -16.12 0.19 -5.60
N TYR A 227 -15.30 0.53 -6.61
CA TYR A 227 -14.47 1.74 -6.63
C TYR A 227 -14.94 2.79 -7.64
N PHE A 228 -15.68 2.39 -8.68
CA PHE A 228 -16.17 3.31 -9.69
C PHE A 228 -17.67 3.56 -9.58
N THR A 229 -18.10 4.75 -9.98
CA THR A 229 -19.51 5.03 -10.28
C THR A 229 -19.83 4.54 -11.69
N ASP A 230 -21.10 4.23 -11.97
CA ASP A 230 -21.57 3.67 -13.27
C ASP A 230 -21.18 4.53 -14.49
N SER A 231 -20.86 5.81 -14.28
CA SER A 231 -20.37 6.72 -15.32
C SER A 231 -18.87 6.57 -15.65
N GLN A 232 -18.15 5.66 -15.00
CA GLN A 232 -16.68 5.49 -15.10
C GLN A 232 -16.26 4.10 -15.60
N ILE A 233 -17.22 3.17 -15.72
CA ILE A 233 -17.08 1.85 -16.31
C ILE A 233 -17.50 1.93 -17.78
#